data_2582c2badd89b7dae62bfd8171d2d200
#
_entry.id   2582c2badd89b7dae62bfd8171d2d200
#
_cell.length_a   1.000
_cell.length_b   1.000
_cell.length_c   1.000
_cell.angle_alpha   90.00
_cell.angle_beta   90.00
_cell.angle_gamma   90.00
#
_symmetry.space_group_name_H-M   'P 1'
#
loop_
_entity.id
_entity.type
_entity.pdbx_description
1 polymer ?
#
loop_
_entity_poly.entity_id
_entity_poly.type
_entity_poly.pdbx_seq_one_letter_code
_entity_poly.pdbx_strand_id
1 'polypeptide(L)'
;MDTSTAIDNQVSKKTAQGQSRFPSVQIDSVSQEIMHCRSHLEEPLRSAFDHHFKKSGKLLRANLALRAAQASDLRPQSCIRWAASVELLHNASLVHDDVCDDDSDRRGITSVSEMYGSEIAICLGDAMIALSSLLLAQDYALQHTLTAHNLAILKLSAGQAAEFSTLSYPTWAAYEKLVEGKTTPLISLPLLGLNPIGQNSSESRLITQYFSDASIAFQIMNDIQNIDQGKQLASPASDLRELRPNAVIAKFYEGLPDLEKKLFTRSKSGKKF
;
A
#
# COMPACT_ATOMS: atom_id res chain seq x y z
N MET A 1 40.53 -25.15 -20.34
CA MET A 1 40.11 -23.91 -21.00
C MET A 1 38.80 -23.51 -20.38
N ASP A 2 38.79 -22.40 -19.72
CA ASP A 2 37.92 -22.00 -18.63
C ASP A 2 36.62 -21.43 -19.17
N THR A 3 35.51 -22.12 -18.92
CA THR A 3 34.13 -21.68 -19.33
C THR A 3 33.54 -20.60 -18.40
N SER A 4 34.24 -20.32 -17.28
CA SER A 4 33.83 -19.29 -16.30
C SER A 4 34.01 -17.85 -16.82
N THR A 5 35.09 -17.59 -17.54
CA THR A 5 35.43 -16.26 -18.09
C THR A 5 34.53 -15.80 -19.24
N ALA A 6 33.83 -16.71 -19.92
CA ALA A 6 32.93 -16.37 -21.03
C ALA A 6 31.55 -15.91 -20.54
N ILE A 7 31.09 -16.42 -19.39
CA ILE A 7 29.77 -16.05 -18.80
C ILE A 7 29.87 -14.67 -18.14
N ASP A 8 30.94 -14.37 -17.43
CA ASP A 8 31.16 -13.06 -16.81
C ASP A 8 31.28 -11.92 -17.84
N ASN A 9 31.87 -12.19 -19.00
CA ASN A 9 31.95 -11.19 -20.08
C ASN A 9 30.61 -10.94 -20.82
N GLN A 10 29.69 -11.90 -20.82
CA GLN A 10 28.36 -11.68 -21.39
C GLN A 10 27.41 -10.93 -20.42
N VAL A 11 27.52 -11.17 -19.11
CA VAL A 11 26.77 -10.44 -18.08
C VAL A 11 27.27 -9.01 -17.99
N SER A 12 28.61 -8.79 -18.03
CA SER A 12 29.20 -7.45 -17.97
C SER A 12 28.90 -6.58 -19.22
N LYS A 13 28.70 -7.20 -20.41
CA LYS A 13 28.32 -6.47 -21.64
C LYS A 13 26.85 -6.12 -21.73
N LYS A 14 25.96 -6.83 -21.01
CA LYS A 14 24.52 -6.46 -20.93
C LYS A 14 24.25 -5.27 -20.00
N THR A 15 25.11 -5.03 -19.03
CA THR A 15 24.99 -3.87 -18.10
C THR A 15 25.53 -2.55 -18.68
N ALA A 16 26.26 -2.56 -19.77
CA ALA A 16 26.88 -1.37 -20.38
C ALA A 16 26.04 -0.68 -21.48
N GLN A 17 24.84 -1.16 -21.82
CA GLN A 17 23.98 -0.56 -22.86
C GLN A 17 22.58 -0.15 -22.37
N GLY A 18 22.40 0.10 -21.08
CA GLY A 18 21.12 0.52 -20.50
C GLY A 18 20.95 2.04 -20.43
N GLN A 19 21.26 2.80 -21.49
CA GLN A 19 20.74 4.17 -21.57
C GLN A 19 19.27 4.07 -21.97
N SER A 20 18.36 4.54 -21.06
CA SER A 20 16.95 4.66 -21.39
C SER A 20 16.76 5.45 -22.68
N ARG A 21 15.91 4.96 -23.58
CA ARG A 21 15.55 5.60 -24.84
C ARG A 21 14.93 6.98 -24.63
N PHE A 22 14.42 7.23 -23.43
CA PHE A 22 13.69 8.45 -23.07
C PHE A 22 14.40 9.21 -21.95
N PRO A 23 14.23 10.55 -21.85
CA PRO A 23 14.74 11.34 -20.74
C PRO A 23 14.13 10.90 -19.41
N SER A 24 14.88 11.07 -18.32
CA SER A 24 14.39 10.80 -16.97
C SER A 24 13.23 11.73 -16.61
N VAL A 25 12.24 11.17 -15.91
CA VAL A 25 11.06 11.91 -15.42
C VAL A 25 11.24 12.20 -13.94
N GLN A 26 10.88 13.39 -13.51
CA GLN A 26 10.94 13.84 -12.13
C GLN A 26 9.65 13.45 -11.37
N ILE A 27 9.77 13.19 -10.08
CA ILE A 27 8.62 12.84 -9.23
C ILE A 27 7.56 13.94 -9.14
N ASP A 28 7.96 15.21 -9.30
CA ASP A 28 7.04 16.34 -9.29
C ASP A 28 6.00 16.26 -10.42
N SER A 29 6.38 15.71 -11.58
CA SER A 29 5.44 15.48 -12.68
C SER A 29 4.35 14.46 -12.31
N VAL A 30 4.65 13.49 -11.45
CA VAL A 30 3.67 12.53 -10.92
C VAL A 30 2.68 13.24 -10.02
N SER A 31 3.15 14.12 -9.14
CA SER A 31 2.27 14.94 -8.28
C SER A 31 1.35 15.85 -9.10
N GLN A 32 1.87 16.43 -10.17
CA GLN A 32 1.06 17.25 -11.11
C GLN A 32 -0.01 16.42 -11.81
N GLU A 33 0.30 15.20 -12.26
CA GLU A 33 -0.67 14.30 -12.90
C GLU A 33 -1.78 13.89 -11.92
N ILE A 34 -1.43 13.59 -10.65
CA ILE A 34 -2.40 13.33 -9.59
C ILE A 34 -3.33 14.53 -9.42
N MET A 35 -2.78 15.74 -9.30
CA MET A 35 -3.60 16.94 -9.14
C MET A 35 -4.45 17.25 -10.39
N HIS A 36 -4.00 16.86 -11.59
CA HIS A 36 -4.80 16.97 -12.80
C HIS A 36 -6.08 16.10 -12.76
N CYS A 37 -6.03 14.94 -12.11
CA CYS A 37 -7.19 14.06 -11.93
C CYS A 37 -8.35 14.75 -11.19
N ARG A 38 -8.07 15.80 -10.40
CA ARG A 38 -9.06 16.65 -9.74
C ARG A 38 -10.15 17.17 -10.67
N SER A 39 -9.82 17.40 -11.95
CA SER A 39 -10.76 17.91 -12.96
C SER A 39 -11.93 16.96 -13.26
N HIS A 40 -11.80 15.69 -12.93
CA HIS A 40 -12.86 14.68 -13.06
C HIS A 40 -13.83 14.66 -11.87
N LEU A 41 -13.56 15.40 -10.80
CA LEU A 41 -14.34 15.38 -9.58
C LEU A 41 -15.29 16.57 -9.51
N GLU A 42 -16.50 16.32 -9.02
CA GLU A 42 -17.50 17.31 -8.64
C GLU A 42 -17.42 17.63 -7.14
N GLU A 43 -18.02 18.76 -6.70
CA GLU A 43 -18.16 19.01 -5.26
C GLU A 43 -19.18 18.03 -4.62
N PRO A 44 -18.93 17.57 -3.38
CA PRO A 44 -17.87 17.96 -2.45
C PRO A 44 -16.57 17.15 -2.59
N LEU A 45 -16.50 16.15 -3.50
CA LEU A 45 -15.33 15.26 -3.65
C LEU A 45 -14.07 16.03 -4.06
N ARG A 46 -14.22 17.09 -4.86
CA ARG A 46 -13.11 17.94 -5.29
C ARG A 46 -12.46 18.64 -4.09
N SER A 47 -13.23 19.22 -3.20
CA SER A 47 -12.72 19.86 -1.99
C SER A 47 -12.09 18.85 -1.02
N ALA A 48 -12.68 17.67 -0.88
CA ALA A 48 -12.14 16.60 -0.05
C ALA A 48 -10.82 16.05 -0.62
N PHE A 49 -10.69 15.92 -1.95
CA PHE A 49 -9.45 15.56 -2.64
C PHE A 49 -8.34 16.59 -2.38
N ASP A 50 -8.64 17.89 -2.57
CA ASP A 50 -7.69 18.98 -2.31
C ASP A 50 -7.22 18.97 -0.86
N HIS A 51 -8.12 18.70 0.08
CA HIS A 51 -7.79 18.59 1.50
C HIS A 51 -6.84 17.42 1.76
N HIS A 52 -7.13 16.22 1.22
CA HIS A 52 -6.29 15.03 1.39
C HIS A 52 -4.86 15.25 0.86
N PHE A 53 -4.72 15.87 -0.30
CA PHE A 53 -3.42 16.12 -0.93
C PHE A 53 -2.72 17.40 -0.48
N LYS A 54 -3.28 18.16 0.48
CA LYS A 54 -2.67 19.37 1.06
C LYS A 54 -1.29 19.08 1.68
N LYS A 55 -1.13 17.88 2.24
CA LYS A 55 0.18 17.37 2.69
C LYS A 55 0.53 16.07 1.96
N SER A 56 1.55 16.16 1.13
CA SER A 56 2.11 15.00 0.43
C SER A 56 2.78 14.03 1.42
N GLY A 57 2.66 12.73 1.16
CA GLY A 57 3.47 11.70 1.79
C GLY A 57 4.90 11.66 1.22
N LYS A 58 5.66 10.64 1.60
CA LYS A 58 7.03 10.41 1.10
C LYS A 58 7.09 9.95 -0.37
N LEU A 59 5.95 9.73 -1.02
CA LEU A 59 5.81 9.27 -2.42
C LEU A 59 6.67 8.02 -2.73
N LEU A 60 6.84 7.13 -1.75
CA LEU A 60 7.71 5.96 -1.88
C LEU A 60 7.22 5.03 -3.00
N ARG A 61 5.91 4.75 -3.04
CA ARG A 61 5.30 3.87 -4.05
C ARG A 61 5.35 4.50 -5.44
N ALA A 62 5.07 5.79 -5.51
CA ALA A 62 5.20 6.56 -6.76
C ALA A 62 6.63 6.56 -7.29
N ASN A 63 7.63 6.78 -6.43
CA ASN A 63 9.05 6.72 -6.83
C ASN A 63 9.44 5.32 -7.33
N LEU A 64 9.01 4.26 -6.65
CA LEU A 64 9.28 2.89 -7.05
C LEU A 64 8.62 2.58 -8.41
N ALA A 65 7.37 2.97 -8.60
CA ALA A 65 6.62 2.80 -9.83
C ALA A 65 7.24 3.58 -10.99
N LEU A 66 7.65 4.84 -10.75
CA LEU A 66 8.30 5.67 -11.73
C LEU A 66 9.61 5.05 -12.23
N ARG A 67 10.45 4.57 -11.29
CA ARG A 67 11.73 3.90 -11.62
C ARG A 67 11.52 2.59 -12.37
N ALA A 68 10.53 1.79 -11.97
CA ALA A 68 10.17 0.56 -12.66
C ALA A 68 9.71 0.83 -14.10
N ALA A 69 8.86 1.85 -14.30
CA ALA A 69 8.37 2.23 -15.61
C ALA A 69 9.49 2.77 -16.52
N GLN A 70 10.40 3.56 -15.99
CA GLN A 70 11.58 4.04 -16.72
C GLN A 70 12.50 2.89 -17.13
N ALA A 71 12.69 1.91 -16.25
CA ALA A 71 13.48 0.70 -16.55
C ALA A 71 12.81 -0.21 -17.59
N SER A 72 11.49 -0.10 -17.78
CA SER A 72 10.70 -0.82 -18.78
C SER A 72 10.63 -0.10 -20.14
N ASP A 73 11.43 0.94 -20.35
CA ASP A 73 11.52 1.74 -21.58
C ASP A 73 10.16 2.31 -22.04
N LEU A 74 9.31 2.67 -21.09
CA LEU A 74 8.06 3.36 -21.37
C LEU A 74 8.29 4.84 -21.67
N ARG A 75 7.41 5.44 -22.49
CA ARG A 75 7.43 6.87 -22.74
C ARG A 75 7.25 7.68 -21.45
N PRO A 76 7.81 8.88 -21.34
CA PRO A 76 7.74 9.71 -20.14
C PRO A 76 6.32 9.86 -19.58
N GLN A 77 5.33 10.13 -20.44
CA GLN A 77 3.94 10.27 -20.00
C GLN A 77 3.35 8.97 -19.45
N SER A 78 3.69 7.82 -20.03
CA SER A 78 3.26 6.52 -19.51
C SER A 78 3.93 6.21 -18.15
N CYS A 79 5.19 6.58 -17.96
CA CYS A 79 5.86 6.46 -16.66
C CYS A 79 5.15 7.30 -15.58
N ILE A 80 4.78 8.54 -15.90
CA ILE A 80 4.06 9.45 -15.01
C ILE A 80 2.69 8.85 -14.64
N ARG A 81 1.91 8.40 -15.62
CA ARG A 81 0.57 7.82 -15.41
C ARG A 81 0.60 6.55 -14.59
N TRP A 82 1.59 5.67 -14.84
CA TRP A 82 1.77 4.48 -14.02
C TRP A 82 2.03 4.84 -12.56
N ALA A 83 2.98 5.73 -12.29
CA ALA A 83 3.33 6.14 -10.95
C ALA A 83 2.17 6.88 -10.26
N ALA A 84 1.44 7.75 -10.98
CA ALA A 84 0.27 8.44 -10.48
C ALA A 84 -0.87 7.47 -10.15
N SER A 85 -1.12 6.46 -10.98
CA SER A 85 -2.12 5.42 -10.73
C SER A 85 -1.81 4.65 -9.43
N VAL A 86 -0.58 4.19 -9.25
CA VAL A 86 -0.17 3.49 -8.03
C VAL A 86 -0.30 4.36 -6.78
N GLU A 87 0.08 5.64 -6.87
CA GLU A 87 -0.01 6.56 -5.73
C GLU A 87 -1.46 6.96 -5.41
N LEU A 88 -2.33 7.14 -6.42
CA LEU A 88 -3.77 7.35 -6.22
C LEU A 88 -4.41 6.17 -5.51
N LEU A 89 -4.11 4.94 -5.94
CA LEU A 89 -4.62 3.74 -5.28
C LEU A 89 -4.15 3.65 -3.82
N HIS A 90 -2.88 4.00 -3.54
CA HIS A 90 -2.38 4.07 -2.18
C HIS A 90 -3.12 5.13 -1.34
N ASN A 91 -3.33 6.32 -1.88
CA ASN A 91 -4.03 7.36 -1.14
C ASN A 91 -5.52 7.05 -0.95
N ALA A 92 -6.16 6.33 -1.90
CA ALA A 92 -7.50 5.78 -1.72
C ALA A 92 -7.56 4.83 -0.52
N SER A 93 -6.59 3.91 -0.40
CA SER A 93 -6.54 2.99 0.75
C SER A 93 -6.39 3.75 2.07
N LEU A 94 -5.59 4.84 2.11
CA LEU A 94 -5.45 5.65 3.32
C LEU A 94 -6.74 6.35 3.72
N VAL A 95 -7.51 6.86 2.75
CA VAL A 95 -8.81 7.49 3.02
C VAL A 95 -9.82 6.48 3.57
N HIS A 96 -9.85 5.26 3.03
CA HIS A 96 -10.67 4.16 3.55
C HIS A 96 -10.20 3.67 4.91
N ASP A 97 -8.89 3.55 5.13
CA ASP A 97 -8.32 3.16 6.43
C ASP A 97 -8.71 4.16 7.53
N ASP A 98 -8.67 5.50 7.25
CA ASP A 98 -9.08 6.53 8.22
C ASP A 98 -10.54 6.35 8.67
N VAL A 99 -11.44 5.93 7.76
CA VAL A 99 -12.84 5.61 8.12
C VAL A 99 -12.91 4.32 8.94
N CYS A 100 -12.19 3.29 8.52
CA CYS A 100 -12.24 1.98 9.16
C CYS A 100 -11.64 1.99 10.56
N ASP A 101 -10.62 2.82 10.76
CA ASP A 101 -9.84 2.90 11.98
C ASP A 101 -10.30 4.05 12.90
N ASP A 102 -11.29 4.84 12.47
CA ASP A 102 -11.79 6.03 13.17
C ASP A 102 -10.64 7.02 13.48
N ASP A 103 -9.71 7.15 12.51
CA ASP A 103 -8.55 8.02 12.64
C ASP A 103 -8.94 9.48 12.34
N SER A 104 -8.76 10.37 13.32
CA SER A 104 -9.08 11.80 13.18
C SER A 104 -7.94 12.64 12.55
N ASP A 105 -6.73 12.11 12.45
CA ASP A 105 -5.55 12.80 11.90
C ASP A 105 -4.83 11.95 10.87
N ARG A 106 -4.43 12.60 9.77
CA ARG A 106 -3.57 12.01 8.74
C ARG A 106 -2.41 12.95 8.38
N ARG A 107 -1.20 12.54 8.67
CA ARG A 107 0.02 13.33 8.38
C ARG A 107 0.03 14.72 9.08
N GLY A 108 -0.57 14.82 10.28
CA GLY A 108 -0.66 16.05 11.05
C GLY A 108 -1.64 17.09 10.46
N ILE A 109 -2.65 16.63 9.74
CA ILE A 109 -3.86 17.39 9.40
C ILE A 109 -5.08 16.51 9.68
N THR A 110 -6.24 17.12 9.91
CA THR A 110 -7.51 16.42 10.09
C THR A 110 -7.77 15.46 8.94
N SER A 111 -8.20 14.22 9.22
CA SER A 111 -8.53 13.24 8.19
C SER A 111 -9.75 13.69 7.34
N VAL A 112 -9.94 13.06 6.18
CA VAL A 112 -11.12 13.37 5.34
C VAL A 112 -12.41 12.95 6.03
N SER A 113 -12.40 11.81 6.73
CA SER A 113 -13.55 11.31 7.49
C SER A 113 -13.96 12.25 8.62
N GLU A 114 -13.02 12.83 9.32
CA GLU A 114 -13.27 13.80 10.39
C GLU A 114 -13.73 15.17 9.85
N MET A 115 -13.16 15.62 8.71
CA MET A 115 -13.45 16.94 8.15
C MET A 115 -14.76 16.98 7.34
N TYR A 116 -15.07 15.93 6.57
CA TYR A 116 -16.18 15.90 5.60
C TYR A 116 -17.22 14.83 5.89
N GLY A 117 -16.99 13.97 6.88
CA GLY A 117 -17.82 12.81 7.20
C GLY A 117 -17.38 11.53 6.50
N SER A 118 -17.68 10.39 7.13
CA SER A 118 -17.31 9.05 6.64
C SER A 118 -17.91 8.75 5.26
N GLU A 119 -19.10 9.24 4.98
CA GLU A 119 -19.80 9.04 3.70
C GLU A 119 -19.03 9.67 2.54
N ILE A 120 -18.54 10.90 2.73
CA ILE A 120 -17.74 11.60 1.72
C ILE A 120 -16.37 10.96 1.58
N ALA A 121 -15.76 10.50 2.68
CA ALA A 121 -14.49 9.80 2.65
C ALA A 121 -14.58 8.48 1.85
N ILE A 122 -15.63 7.68 2.06
CA ILE A 122 -15.88 6.46 1.28
C ILE A 122 -16.01 6.79 -0.20
N CYS A 123 -16.87 7.76 -0.55
CA CYS A 123 -17.06 8.17 -1.94
C CYS A 123 -15.77 8.73 -2.58
N LEU A 124 -14.94 9.44 -1.81
CA LEU A 124 -13.65 9.93 -2.30
C LEU A 124 -12.67 8.77 -2.57
N GLY A 125 -12.57 7.80 -1.65
CA GLY A 125 -11.72 6.63 -1.85
C GLY A 125 -12.11 5.84 -3.10
N ASP A 126 -13.41 5.61 -3.32
CA ASP A 126 -13.95 4.95 -4.52
C ASP A 126 -13.63 5.75 -5.79
N ALA A 127 -13.80 7.08 -5.76
CA ALA A 127 -13.46 7.95 -6.87
C ALA A 127 -11.96 7.89 -7.19
N MET A 128 -11.08 7.87 -6.18
CA MET A 128 -9.63 7.75 -6.38
C MET A 128 -9.22 6.39 -6.95
N ILE A 129 -9.89 5.29 -6.56
CA ILE A 129 -9.71 3.97 -7.18
C ILE A 129 -10.11 4.02 -8.65
N ALA A 130 -11.25 4.65 -8.97
CA ALA A 130 -11.69 4.81 -10.36
C ALA A 130 -10.70 5.64 -11.17
N LEU A 131 -10.22 6.77 -10.64
CA LEU A 131 -9.22 7.63 -11.28
C LEU A 131 -7.90 6.90 -11.53
N SER A 132 -7.45 6.08 -10.57
CA SER A 132 -6.24 5.26 -10.72
C SER A 132 -6.34 4.28 -11.90
N SER A 133 -7.48 3.62 -12.05
CA SER A 133 -7.76 2.72 -13.19
C SER A 133 -7.92 3.49 -14.49
N LEU A 134 -8.53 4.67 -14.48
CA LEU A 134 -8.75 5.52 -15.65
C LEU A 134 -7.43 5.97 -16.29
N LEU A 135 -6.43 6.34 -15.49
CA LEU A 135 -5.08 6.69 -15.98
C LEU A 135 -4.45 5.56 -16.79
N LEU A 136 -4.65 4.31 -16.38
CA LEU A 136 -4.14 3.14 -17.08
C LEU A 136 -4.96 2.83 -18.34
N ALA A 137 -6.28 2.94 -18.27
CA ALA A 137 -7.18 2.66 -19.38
C ALA A 137 -6.99 3.63 -20.55
N GLN A 138 -6.68 4.89 -20.26
CA GLN A 138 -6.45 5.95 -21.24
C GLN A 138 -5.07 5.90 -21.90
N ASP A 139 -4.16 5.06 -21.43
CA ASP A 139 -2.83 4.90 -22.00
C ASP A 139 -2.64 3.51 -22.61
N TYR A 140 -2.61 3.42 -23.94
CA TYR A 140 -2.48 2.15 -24.66
C TYR A 140 -1.29 1.30 -24.18
N ALA A 141 -0.18 1.95 -23.83
CA ALA A 141 1.02 1.26 -23.33
C ALA A 141 0.82 0.64 -21.94
N LEU A 142 -0.19 1.10 -21.18
CA LEU A 142 -0.46 0.67 -19.81
C LEU A 142 -1.70 -0.22 -19.66
N GLN A 143 -2.53 -0.40 -20.71
CA GLN A 143 -3.75 -1.18 -20.61
C GLN A 143 -3.52 -2.62 -20.13
N HIS A 144 -2.37 -3.21 -20.46
CA HIS A 144 -1.99 -4.55 -20.00
C HIS A 144 -1.79 -4.62 -18.46
N THR A 145 -1.53 -3.50 -17.80
CA THR A 145 -1.33 -3.44 -16.34
C THR A 145 -2.64 -3.46 -15.55
N LEU A 146 -3.79 -3.18 -16.19
CA LEU A 146 -5.10 -3.10 -15.54
C LEU A 146 -5.48 -4.37 -14.77
N THR A 147 -5.17 -5.54 -15.32
CA THR A 147 -5.45 -6.81 -14.63
C THR A 147 -4.68 -6.91 -13.31
N ALA A 148 -3.37 -6.62 -13.32
CA ALA A 148 -2.55 -6.65 -12.12
C ALA A 148 -2.99 -5.60 -11.10
N HIS A 149 -3.33 -4.41 -11.57
CA HIS A 149 -3.85 -3.31 -10.76
C HIS A 149 -5.17 -3.70 -10.06
N ASN A 150 -6.15 -4.21 -10.80
CA ASN A 150 -7.44 -4.63 -10.22
C ASN A 150 -7.29 -5.84 -9.29
N LEU A 151 -6.39 -6.78 -9.58
CA LEU A 151 -6.09 -7.89 -8.67
C LEU A 151 -5.45 -7.40 -7.37
N ALA A 152 -4.64 -6.33 -7.41
CA ALA A 152 -4.11 -5.71 -6.19
C ALA A 152 -5.23 -5.10 -5.35
N ILE A 153 -6.20 -4.40 -5.95
CA ILE A 153 -7.39 -3.86 -5.27
C ILE A 153 -8.17 -4.98 -4.59
N LEU A 154 -8.47 -6.07 -5.31
CA LEU A 154 -9.20 -7.21 -4.74
C LEU A 154 -8.46 -7.83 -3.54
N LYS A 155 -7.13 -7.98 -3.62
CA LYS A 155 -6.32 -8.51 -2.52
C LYS A 155 -6.32 -7.58 -1.31
N LEU A 156 -6.19 -6.27 -1.52
CA LEU A 156 -6.27 -5.26 -0.45
C LEU A 156 -7.62 -5.31 0.26
N SER A 157 -8.71 -5.32 -0.50
CA SER A 157 -10.08 -5.41 0.04
C SER A 157 -10.29 -6.70 0.83
N ALA A 158 -9.78 -7.83 0.32
CA ALA A 158 -9.85 -9.11 1.03
C ALA A 158 -9.02 -9.09 2.33
N GLY A 159 -7.82 -8.49 2.31
CA GLY A 159 -6.97 -8.34 3.49
C GLY A 159 -7.64 -7.49 4.57
N GLN A 160 -8.23 -6.36 4.19
CA GLN A 160 -8.96 -5.48 5.11
C GLN A 160 -10.19 -6.17 5.69
N ALA A 161 -11.00 -6.85 4.86
CA ALA A 161 -12.17 -7.60 5.31
C ALA A 161 -11.80 -8.74 6.28
N ALA A 162 -10.68 -9.44 6.02
CA ALA A 162 -10.19 -10.49 6.91
C ALA A 162 -9.83 -9.97 8.30
N GLU A 163 -9.25 -8.76 8.39
CA GLU A 163 -8.93 -8.12 9.67
C GLU A 163 -10.21 -7.87 10.49
N PHE A 164 -11.25 -7.32 9.88
CA PHE A 164 -12.51 -7.03 10.57
C PHE A 164 -13.30 -8.28 10.92
N SER A 165 -13.23 -9.33 10.12
CA SER A 165 -13.96 -10.58 10.35
C SER A 165 -13.34 -11.45 11.45
N THR A 166 -12.14 -11.14 11.94
CA THR A 166 -11.44 -11.92 12.95
C THR A 166 -12.08 -11.73 14.33
N LEU A 167 -12.74 -12.77 14.86
CA LEU A 167 -13.45 -12.74 16.16
C LEU A 167 -12.52 -12.88 17.37
N SER A 168 -11.33 -13.43 17.19
CA SER A 168 -10.32 -13.60 18.22
C SER A 168 -9.10 -12.74 17.93
N TYR A 169 -8.29 -12.45 18.96
CA TYR A 169 -7.02 -11.80 18.70
C TYR A 169 -6.12 -12.72 17.84
N PRO A 170 -5.41 -12.19 16.82
CA PRO A 170 -4.64 -13.04 15.91
C PRO A 170 -3.43 -13.69 16.62
N THR A 171 -3.15 -14.95 16.28
CA THR A 171 -1.84 -15.57 16.54
C THR A 171 -0.78 -14.90 15.70
N TRP A 172 0.50 -15.16 15.98
CA TRP A 172 1.60 -14.60 15.17
C TRP A 172 1.44 -14.92 13.67
N ALA A 173 1.19 -16.17 13.32
CA ALA A 173 1.00 -16.59 11.92
C ALA A 173 -0.23 -15.93 11.26
N ALA A 174 -1.31 -15.66 12.01
CA ALA A 174 -2.47 -14.94 11.52
C ALA A 174 -2.17 -13.45 11.33
N TYR A 175 -1.40 -12.84 12.24
CA TYR A 175 -0.93 -11.47 12.13
C TYR A 175 -0.08 -11.27 10.86
N GLU A 176 0.90 -12.15 10.60
CA GLU A 176 1.71 -12.09 9.38
C GLU A 176 0.84 -12.10 8.11
N LYS A 177 -0.15 -12.99 8.04
CA LYS A 177 -1.11 -13.05 6.91
C LYS A 177 -1.95 -11.78 6.76
N LEU A 178 -2.35 -11.15 7.85
CA LEU A 178 -3.08 -9.88 7.81
C LEU A 178 -2.20 -8.77 7.23
N VAL A 179 -0.95 -8.66 7.70
CA VAL A 179 0.01 -7.67 7.16
C VAL A 179 0.30 -7.91 5.69
N GLU A 180 0.52 -9.17 5.28
CA GLU A 180 0.70 -9.53 3.86
C GLU A 180 -0.51 -9.10 3.03
N GLY A 181 -1.72 -9.36 3.48
CA GLY A 181 -2.94 -9.02 2.76
C GLY A 181 -3.15 -7.51 2.60
N LYS A 182 -2.87 -6.74 3.65
CA LYS A 182 -3.07 -5.27 3.66
C LYS A 182 -1.97 -4.49 2.94
N THR A 183 -0.73 -4.94 2.99
CA THR A 183 0.42 -4.09 2.62
C THR A 183 1.13 -4.58 1.36
N THR A 184 1.38 -5.88 1.24
CA THR A 184 2.19 -6.43 0.15
C THR A 184 1.63 -6.16 -1.25
N PRO A 185 0.30 -6.25 -1.51
CA PRO A 185 -0.23 -6.00 -2.86
C PRO A 185 0.13 -4.62 -3.38
N LEU A 186 0.08 -3.60 -2.51
CA LEU A 186 0.29 -2.21 -2.89
C LEU A 186 1.76 -1.82 -3.02
N ILE A 187 2.65 -2.47 -2.29
CA ILE A 187 4.08 -2.18 -2.37
C ILE A 187 4.77 -2.98 -3.46
N SER A 188 4.24 -4.15 -3.84
CA SER A 188 4.76 -4.98 -4.94
C SER A 188 4.20 -4.57 -6.31
N LEU A 189 3.00 -3.99 -6.37
CA LEU A 189 2.35 -3.54 -7.61
C LEU A 189 3.25 -2.66 -8.50
N PRO A 190 4.02 -1.69 -7.98
CA PRO A 190 4.92 -0.86 -8.79
C PRO A 190 5.81 -1.63 -9.76
N LEU A 191 6.28 -2.80 -9.37
CA LEU A 191 7.16 -3.65 -10.18
C LEU A 191 6.37 -4.74 -10.90
N LEU A 192 5.50 -5.46 -10.18
CA LEU A 192 4.79 -6.63 -10.71
C LEU A 192 3.73 -6.25 -11.74
N GLY A 193 3.15 -5.05 -11.64
CA GLY A 193 2.12 -4.59 -12.56
C GLY A 193 2.64 -4.34 -13.97
N LEU A 194 3.90 -3.97 -14.11
CA LEU A 194 4.55 -3.73 -15.41
C LEU A 194 5.12 -5.00 -16.05
N ASN A 195 5.19 -6.10 -15.30
CA ASN A 195 5.81 -7.31 -15.81
C ASN A 195 4.87 -8.09 -16.75
N PRO A 196 5.15 -8.13 -18.09
CA PRO A 196 4.33 -8.86 -19.04
C PRO A 196 4.51 -10.39 -18.92
N ILE A 197 5.54 -10.88 -18.20
CA ILE A 197 5.94 -12.29 -18.12
C ILE A 197 5.24 -13.00 -16.95
N GLY A 198 3.92 -12.88 -16.85
CA GLY A 198 3.11 -13.70 -15.95
C GLY A 198 3.45 -13.59 -14.46
N GLN A 199 2.44 -13.41 -13.62
CA GLN A 199 2.55 -13.30 -12.16
C GLN A 199 3.14 -14.55 -11.47
N ASN A 200 3.40 -15.63 -12.20
CA ASN A 200 3.90 -16.91 -11.69
C ASN A 200 5.37 -17.21 -12.01
N SER A 201 6.13 -16.24 -12.55
CA SER A 201 7.57 -16.45 -12.77
C SER A 201 8.34 -16.56 -11.44
N SER A 202 9.54 -17.13 -11.47
CA SER A 202 10.43 -17.22 -10.31
C SER A 202 10.77 -15.82 -9.77
N GLU A 203 10.99 -14.87 -10.68
CA GLU A 203 11.31 -13.48 -10.38
C GLU A 203 10.12 -12.78 -9.70
N SER A 204 8.91 -12.96 -10.20
CA SER A 204 7.70 -12.40 -9.58
C SER A 204 7.48 -12.93 -8.16
N ARG A 205 7.76 -14.22 -7.93
CA ARG A 205 7.68 -14.81 -6.58
C ARG A 205 8.73 -14.22 -5.64
N LEU A 206 9.98 -14.07 -6.11
CA LEU A 206 11.05 -13.45 -5.30
C LEU A 206 10.73 -12.00 -4.95
N ILE A 207 10.23 -11.21 -5.90
CA ILE A 207 9.81 -9.82 -5.66
C ILE A 207 8.66 -9.79 -4.63
N THR A 208 7.66 -10.65 -4.78
CA THR A 208 6.53 -10.73 -3.84
C THR A 208 7.02 -11.09 -2.44
N GLN A 209 7.88 -12.11 -2.31
CA GLN A 209 8.43 -12.54 -1.03
C GLN A 209 9.24 -11.41 -0.38
N TYR A 210 10.12 -10.76 -1.13
CA TYR A 210 10.92 -9.63 -0.62
C TYR A 210 10.03 -8.52 -0.06
N PHE A 211 8.98 -8.12 -0.79
CA PHE A 211 8.09 -7.08 -0.31
C PHE A 211 7.16 -7.54 0.81
N SER A 212 6.82 -8.83 0.88
CA SER A 212 6.11 -9.40 2.02
C SER A 212 6.96 -9.29 3.29
N ASP A 213 8.20 -9.76 3.25
CA ASP A 213 9.11 -9.70 4.39
C ASP A 213 9.39 -8.24 4.83
N ALA A 214 9.60 -7.35 3.87
CA ALA A 214 9.80 -5.92 4.13
C ALA A 214 8.55 -5.26 4.74
N SER A 215 7.35 -5.64 4.28
CA SER A 215 6.08 -5.14 4.82
C SER A 215 5.86 -5.58 6.26
N ILE A 216 6.14 -6.85 6.56
CA ILE A 216 6.04 -7.40 7.93
C ILE A 216 7.02 -6.67 8.86
N ALA A 217 8.28 -6.53 8.44
CA ALA A 217 9.29 -5.82 9.22
C ALA A 217 8.89 -4.35 9.48
N PHE A 218 8.39 -3.66 8.47
CA PHE A 218 7.91 -2.27 8.59
C PHE A 218 6.72 -2.16 9.56
N GLN A 219 5.75 -3.07 9.45
CA GLN A 219 4.58 -3.06 10.33
C GLN A 219 4.98 -3.36 11.78
N ILE A 220 5.87 -4.33 12.04
CA ILE A 220 6.41 -4.59 13.37
C ILE A 220 7.02 -3.33 13.98
N MET A 221 7.79 -2.57 13.21
CA MET A 221 8.39 -1.31 13.68
C MET A 221 7.33 -0.27 14.04
N ASN A 222 6.28 -0.12 13.24
CA ASN A 222 5.16 0.78 13.53
C ASN A 222 4.42 0.36 14.81
N ASP A 223 4.17 -0.93 14.98
CA ASP A 223 3.47 -1.49 16.12
C ASP A 223 4.25 -1.30 17.42
N ILE A 224 5.58 -1.47 17.38
CA ILE A 224 6.46 -1.16 18.52
C ILE A 224 6.38 0.32 18.86
N GLN A 225 6.44 1.21 17.85
CA GLN A 225 6.35 2.65 18.05
C GLN A 225 4.99 3.05 18.67
N ASN A 226 3.89 2.43 18.25
CA ASN A 226 2.57 2.66 18.84
C ASN A 226 2.55 2.34 20.35
N ILE A 227 3.11 1.21 20.76
CA ILE A 227 3.21 0.82 22.18
C ILE A 227 4.10 1.79 22.97
N ASP A 228 5.23 2.21 22.41
CA ASP A 228 6.16 3.14 23.09
C ASP A 228 5.57 4.55 23.21
N GLN A 229 4.81 5.02 22.24
CA GLN A 229 4.07 6.29 22.34
C GLN A 229 3.03 6.24 23.46
N GLY A 230 2.30 5.14 23.61
CA GLY A 230 1.37 4.93 24.71
C GLY A 230 2.04 5.07 26.07
N LYS A 231 3.25 4.51 26.26
CA LYS A 231 4.03 4.67 27.49
C LYS A 231 4.42 6.12 27.76
N GLN A 232 4.86 6.85 26.75
CA GLN A 232 5.29 8.26 26.88
C GLN A 232 4.12 9.19 27.24
N LEU A 233 2.93 8.91 26.70
CA LEU A 233 1.72 9.70 26.96
C LEU A 233 0.99 9.31 28.25
N ALA A 234 1.50 8.34 29.02
CA ALA A 234 0.83 7.74 30.18
C ALA A 234 -0.63 7.30 29.88
N SER A 235 -0.87 6.88 28.65
CA SER A 235 -2.17 6.43 28.15
C SER A 235 -1.98 5.09 27.42
N PRO A 236 -2.95 4.16 27.47
CA PRO A 236 -2.86 2.93 26.67
C PRO A 236 -2.65 3.26 25.19
N ALA A 237 -1.73 2.52 24.54
CA ALA A 237 -1.53 2.60 23.12
C ALA A 237 -2.85 2.42 22.37
N SER A 238 -3.06 3.12 21.25
CA SER A 238 -4.32 3.06 20.48
C SER A 238 -4.67 1.64 20.08
N ASP A 239 -3.70 0.86 19.58
CA ASP A 239 -3.90 -0.52 19.17
C ASP A 239 -4.35 -1.42 20.34
N LEU A 240 -3.79 -1.20 21.54
CA LEU A 240 -4.21 -1.94 22.73
C LEU A 240 -5.61 -1.55 23.19
N ARG A 241 -5.93 -0.25 23.14
CA ARG A 241 -7.26 0.27 23.54
C ARG A 241 -8.35 -0.23 22.61
N GLU A 242 -8.08 -0.30 21.33
CA GLU A 242 -9.04 -0.65 20.28
C GLU A 242 -8.98 -2.13 19.87
N LEU A 243 -8.03 -2.88 20.46
CA LEU A 243 -7.77 -4.29 20.16
C LEU A 243 -7.43 -4.52 18.68
N ARG A 244 -6.75 -3.55 18.06
CA ARG A 244 -6.23 -3.70 16.69
C ARG A 244 -5.13 -4.77 16.65
N PRO A 245 -4.98 -5.52 15.54
CA PRO A 245 -3.84 -6.40 15.35
C PRO A 245 -2.52 -5.64 15.47
N ASN A 246 -1.65 -6.10 16.38
CA ASN A 246 -0.37 -5.49 16.67
C ASN A 246 0.65 -6.59 16.96
N ALA A 247 1.85 -6.50 16.41
CA ALA A 247 2.90 -7.51 16.51
C ALA A 247 3.24 -7.89 17.96
N VAL A 248 3.41 -6.85 18.81
CA VAL A 248 3.80 -7.04 20.22
C VAL A 248 2.71 -7.80 20.97
N ILE A 249 1.45 -7.39 20.75
CA ILE A 249 0.29 -8.01 21.40
C ILE A 249 0.05 -9.42 20.85
N ALA A 250 0.21 -9.64 19.53
CA ALA A 250 0.06 -10.97 18.92
C ALA A 250 1.10 -11.96 19.48
N LYS A 251 2.34 -11.50 19.65
CA LYS A 251 3.40 -12.32 20.23
C LYS A 251 3.17 -12.63 21.70
N PHE A 252 2.70 -11.65 22.47
CA PHE A 252 2.28 -11.84 23.86
C PHE A 252 1.12 -12.85 23.97
N TYR A 253 0.06 -12.65 23.16
CA TYR A 253 -1.11 -13.52 23.11
C TYR A 253 -0.75 -14.99 22.81
N GLU A 254 0.18 -15.22 21.87
CA GLU A 254 0.64 -16.55 21.51
C GLU A 254 1.27 -17.30 22.70
N GLY A 255 1.98 -16.58 23.58
CA GLY A 255 2.62 -17.12 24.78
C GLY A 255 1.68 -17.39 25.97
N LEU A 256 0.41 -16.95 25.92
CA LEU A 256 -0.53 -17.11 27.03
C LEU A 256 -1.01 -18.55 27.15
N PRO A 257 -1.33 -19.03 28.40
CA PRO A 257 -2.07 -20.26 28.63
C PRO A 257 -3.47 -20.23 28.00
N ASP A 258 -4.02 -21.37 27.64
CA ASP A 258 -5.32 -21.47 26.94
C ASP A 258 -6.49 -20.81 27.69
N LEU A 259 -6.46 -20.84 29.02
CA LEU A 259 -7.48 -20.21 29.85
C LEU A 259 -7.43 -18.67 29.70
N GLU A 260 -6.24 -18.12 29.73
CA GLU A 260 -6.01 -16.67 29.58
C GLU A 260 -6.32 -16.19 28.15
N LYS A 261 -5.98 -17.00 27.12
CA LYS A 261 -6.38 -16.75 25.74
C LYS A 261 -7.89 -16.60 25.58
N LYS A 262 -8.66 -17.47 26.27
CA LYS A 262 -10.14 -17.40 26.26
C LYS A 262 -10.67 -16.11 26.90
N LEU A 263 -10.06 -15.65 27.98
CA LEU A 263 -10.42 -14.40 28.62
C LEU A 263 -10.10 -13.20 27.73
N PHE A 264 -8.95 -13.22 27.09
CA PHE A 264 -8.52 -12.17 26.14
C PHE A 264 -9.46 -12.07 24.92
N THR A 265 -9.88 -13.20 24.38
CA THR A 265 -10.87 -13.27 23.28
C THR A 265 -12.25 -12.74 23.71
N ARG A 266 -12.70 -13.05 24.93
CA ARG A 266 -13.97 -12.53 25.47
C ARG A 266 -13.97 -11.02 25.61
N SER A 267 -12.87 -10.42 25.99
CA SER A 267 -12.70 -8.98 26.08
C SER A 267 -12.94 -8.28 24.71
N LYS A 268 -12.42 -8.87 23.63
CA LYS A 268 -12.65 -8.35 22.26
C LYS A 268 -14.10 -8.53 21.80
N SER A 269 -14.75 -9.64 22.12
CA SER A 269 -16.13 -9.94 21.72
C SER A 269 -17.19 -9.07 22.39
N GLY A 270 -16.84 -8.35 23.45
CA GLY A 270 -17.73 -7.40 24.15
C GLY A 270 -17.97 -6.07 23.38
N LYS A 271 -17.16 -5.74 22.38
CA LYS A 271 -17.47 -4.66 21.44
C LYS A 271 -18.50 -5.16 20.42
N LYS A 272 -19.76 -4.78 20.61
CA LYS A 272 -20.81 -4.93 19.59
C LYS A 272 -20.44 -4.05 18.39
N PHE A 273 -20.35 -4.64 17.21
CA PHE A 273 -20.47 -3.94 15.96
C PHE A 273 -21.86 -3.35 15.81
#